data_07409da5e74ccdb594c2ed38266bba69
#
_entry.id   07409da5e74ccdb594c2ed38266bba69
#
_cell.length_a   1.000
_cell.length_b   1.000
_cell.length_c   1.000
_cell.angle_alpha   90.00
_cell.angle_beta   90.00
_cell.angle_gamma   90.00
#
_symmetry.space_group_name_H-M   'P 1'
#
loop_
_entity.id
_entity.type
_entity.pdbx_description
1 polymer ?
#
loop_
_entity_poly.entity_id
_entity_poly.type
_entity_poly.pdbx_seq_one_letter_code
_entity_poly.pdbx_strand_id
1 'polypeptide(L)'
;AGELQGLTLREGDSVRAGQVVARIDPTESQARLRQAQQQADAAKAQVDINQRQLDNNKALVDQGFISSTALVNSQASLQSAQATYEAARAAADVARKALDDTVLRSPIAGQVAQRLAQPGERMALDGRVLEVVDSSRLELEALLSPADSLAVRVGQKAQLELEGSKQGVT
;
A
#
# COMPACT_ATOMS: atom_id res chain seq x y z
N ALA A 1 12.90 -5.13 2.75
CA ALA A 1 13.25 -5.76 4.03
C ALA A 1 13.78 -4.70 4.98
N GLY A 2 13.37 -4.72 6.24
CA GLY A 2 13.81 -3.74 7.24
C GLY A 2 13.56 -4.22 8.66
N GLU A 3 14.05 -3.48 9.64
CA GLU A 3 13.85 -3.77 11.06
C GLU A 3 12.42 -3.39 11.49
N LEU A 4 11.75 -4.29 12.21
CA LEU A 4 10.41 -4.08 12.73
C LEU A 4 10.45 -3.18 13.96
N GLN A 5 9.78 -2.05 13.89
CA GLN A 5 9.70 -1.06 14.97
C GLN A 5 8.25 -0.87 15.43
N GLY A 6 8.09 -0.52 16.70
CA GLY A 6 6.80 -0.05 17.22
C GLY A 6 5.65 -1.06 17.24
N LEU A 7 5.94 -2.37 17.25
CA LEU A 7 4.93 -3.40 17.47
C LEU A 7 4.55 -3.45 18.96
N THR A 8 3.46 -2.79 19.33
CA THR A 8 3.00 -2.69 20.73
C THR A 8 1.84 -3.60 21.06
N LEU A 9 1.16 -4.14 20.02
CA LEU A 9 -0.02 -4.99 20.18
C LEU A 9 0.37 -6.37 20.74
N ARG A 10 -0.52 -6.89 21.59
CA ARG A 10 -0.43 -8.22 22.19
C ARG A 10 -1.58 -9.09 21.69
N GLU A 11 -1.43 -10.39 21.86
CA GLU A 11 -2.53 -11.35 21.64
C GLU A 11 -3.72 -11.01 22.54
N GLY A 12 -4.90 -11.00 21.94
CA GLY A 12 -6.12 -10.57 22.59
C GLY A 12 -6.47 -9.08 22.43
N ASP A 13 -5.55 -8.24 21.95
CA ASP A 13 -5.86 -6.82 21.73
C ASP A 13 -6.81 -6.62 20.55
N SER A 14 -7.76 -5.70 20.70
CA SER A 14 -8.66 -5.31 19.62
C SER A 14 -8.00 -4.30 18.68
N VAL A 15 -8.19 -4.48 17.38
CA VAL A 15 -7.71 -3.59 16.33
C VAL A 15 -8.84 -3.15 15.41
N ARG A 16 -8.73 -1.94 14.86
CA ARG A 16 -9.66 -1.40 13.87
C ARG A 16 -9.07 -1.50 12.46
N ALA A 17 -9.94 -1.59 11.47
CA ALA A 17 -9.51 -1.48 10.08
C ALA A 17 -8.76 -0.17 9.85
N GLY A 18 -7.59 -0.22 9.17
CA GLY A 18 -6.70 0.91 8.94
C GLY A 18 -5.80 1.29 10.13
N GLN A 19 -5.98 0.71 11.32
CA GLN A 19 -5.14 0.98 12.47
C GLN A 19 -3.69 0.55 12.20
N VAL A 20 -2.74 1.42 12.55
CA VAL A 20 -1.30 1.09 12.48
C VAL A 20 -0.99 0.03 13.53
N VAL A 21 -0.45 -1.09 13.10
CA VAL A 21 -0.11 -2.23 13.96
C VAL A 21 1.39 -2.35 14.21
N ALA A 22 2.19 -1.93 13.22
CA ALA A 22 3.64 -1.91 13.34
C ALA A 22 4.26 -0.95 12.30
N ARG A 23 5.57 -0.73 12.40
CA ARG A 23 6.35 0.03 11.41
C ARG A 23 7.63 -0.71 11.10
N ILE A 24 8.06 -0.64 9.85
CA ILE A 24 9.37 -1.08 9.41
C ILE A 24 10.26 0.16 9.33
N ASP A 25 11.55 0.06 9.62
CA ASP A 25 12.49 1.17 9.51
C ASP A 25 12.39 1.83 8.12
N PRO A 26 11.96 3.09 8.04
CA PRO A 26 11.71 3.76 6.76
C PRO A 26 12.96 4.38 6.13
N THR A 27 14.12 4.32 6.78
CA THR A 27 15.32 5.09 6.41
C THR A 27 15.72 4.87 4.95
N GLU A 28 15.80 3.61 4.52
CA GLU A 28 16.16 3.26 3.14
C GLU A 28 15.07 3.71 2.15
N SER A 29 13.80 3.47 2.47
CA SER A 29 12.67 3.88 1.61
C SER A 29 12.57 5.39 1.47
N GLN A 30 12.83 6.15 2.54
CA GLN A 30 12.91 7.61 2.50
C GLN A 30 14.05 8.11 1.61
N ALA A 31 15.22 7.46 1.69
CA ALA A 31 16.37 7.85 0.85
C ALA A 31 16.07 7.59 -0.62
N ARG A 32 15.47 6.43 -0.95
CA ARG A 32 15.04 6.09 -2.32
C ARG A 32 14.00 7.05 -2.85
N LEU A 33 13.01 7.42 -2.05
CA LEU A 33 12.00 8.41 -2.45
C LEU A 33 12.65 9.77 -2.75
N ARG A 34 13.53 10.25 -1.87
CA ARG A 34 14.25 11.52 -2.12
C ARG A 34 15.06 11.48 -3.41
N GLN A 35 15.78 10.38 -3.67
CA GLN A 35 16.53 10.21 -4.91
C GLN A 35 15.61 10.26 -6.14
N ALA A 36 14.50 9.52 -6.14
CA ALA A 36 13.56 9.50 -7.25
C ALA A 36 12.88 10.86 -7.47
N GLN A 37 12.56 11.59 -6.40
CA GLN A 37 12.04 12.95 -6.47
C GLN A 37 13.03 13.91 -7.12
N GLN A 38 14.31 13.87 -6.73
CA GLN A 38 15.35 14.71 -7.35
C GLN A 38 15.53 14.42 -8.84
N GLN A 39 15.39 13.15 -9.25
CA GLN A 39 15.42 12.77 -10.66
C GLN A 39 14.21 13.33 -11.43
N ALA A 40 13.02 13.28 -10.85
CA ALA A 40 11.82 13.85 -11.43
C ALA A 40 11.92 15.38 -11.54
N ASP A 41 12.45 16.06 -10.51
CA ASP A 41 12.67 17.52 -10.54
C ASP A 41 13.68 17.93 -11.62
N ALA A 42 14.77 17.18 -11.78
CA ALA A 42 15.75 17.42 -12.85
C ALA A 42 15.13 17.21 -14.24
N ALA A 43 14.34 16.15 -14.43
CA ALA A 43 13.63 15.90 -15.68
C ALA A 43 12.60 17.00 -15.99
N LYS A 44 11.90 17.51 -14.98
CA LYS A 44 10.97 18.62 -15.10
C LYS A 44 11.68 19.91 -15.56
N ALA A 45 12.84 20.20 -14.97
CA ALA A 45 13.64 21.35 -15.39
C ALA A 45 14.04 21.25 -16.88
N GLN A 46 14.31 20.04 -17.38
CA GLN A 46 14.59 19.82 -18.80
C GLN A 46 13.36 20.09 -19.69
N VAL A 47 12.16 19.72 -19.22
CA VAL A 47 10.90 20.06 -19.90
C VAL A 47 10.75 21.59 -20.00
N ASP A 48 10.98 22.31 -18.90
CA ASP A 48 10.86 23.76 -18.85
C ASP A 48 11.86 24.46 -19.81
N ILE A 49 13.09 23.93 -19.92
CA ILE A 49 14.10 24.41 -20.87
C ILE A 49 13.62 24.17 -22.30
N ASN A 50 13.20 22.97 -22.64
CA ASN A 50 12.76 22.63 -23.99
C ASN A 50 11.47 23.37 -24.39
N GLN A 51 10.58 23.63 -23.43
CA GLN A 51 9.40 24.46 -23.68
C GLN A 51 9.79 25.89 -24.08
N ARG A 52 10.71 26.54 -23.34
CA ARG A 52 11.21 27.88 -23.68
C ARG A 52 11.89 27.89 -25.02
N GLN A 53 12.66 26.83 -25.36
CA GLN A 53 13.32 26.72 -26.68
C GLN A 53 12.28 26.61 -27.80
N LEU A 54 11.22 25.84 -27.61
CA LEU A 54 10.11 25.73 -28.55
C LEU A 54 9.43 27.08 -28.76
N ASP A 55 9.12 27.80 -27.67
CA ASP A 55 8.47 29.12 -27.73
C ASP A 55 9.33 30.15 -28.47
N ASN A 56 10.66 30.17 -28.20
CA ASN A 56 11.59 31.02 -28.90
C ASN A 56 11.69 30.68 -30.40
N ASN A 57 11.81 29.36 -30.72
CA ASN A 57 11.89 28.93 -32.11
C ASN A 57 10.60 29.24 -32.87
N LYS A 58 9.44 29.12 -32.24
CA LYS A 58 8.17 29.52 -32.83
C LYS A 58 8.15 30.98 -33.21
N ALA A 59 8.57 31.87 -32.29
CA ALA A 59 8.63 33.31 -32.56
C ALA A 59 9.58 33.66 -33.70
N LEU A 60 10.72 32.93 -33.81
CA LEU A 60 11.72 33.17 -34.89
C LEU A 60 11.23 32.62 -36.24
N VAL A 61 10.50 31.53 -36.28
CA VAL A 61 9.85 31.01 -37.50
C VAL A 61 8.78 31.95 -37.99
N ASP A 62 7.93 32.47 -37.07
CA ASP A 62 6.87 33.42 -37.41
C ASP A 62 7.44 34.74 -38.02
N GLN A 63 8.66 35.10 -37.63
CA GLN A 63 9.39 36.27 -38.18
C GLN A 63 10.24 35.93 -39.43
N GLY A 64 10.26 34.66 -39.86
CA GLY A 64 11.02 34.23 -41.06
C GLY A 64 12.54 34.09 -40.83
N PHE A 65 13.04 34.13 -39.59
CA PHE A 65 14.47 34.05 -39.29
C PHE A 65 15.05 32.65 -39.30
N ILE A 66 14.21 31.60 -39.01
CA ILE A 66 14.65 30.22 -39.03
C ILE A 66 13.62 29.31 -39.77
N SER A 67 14.08 28.12 -40.17
CA SER A 67 13.24 27.18 -40.90
C SER A 67 12.21 26.49 -40.02
N SER A 68 11.09 26.06 -40.62
CA SER A 68 10.08 25.23 -39.95
C SER A 68 10.63 23.92 -39.41
N THR A 69 11.71 23.39 -39.98
CA THR A 69 12.40 22.18 -39.48
C THR A 69 12.95 22.39 -38.05
N ALA A 70 13.45 23.60 -37.73
CA ALA A 70 13.91 23.91 -36.38
C ALA A 70 12.78 23.86 -35.36
N LEU A 71 11.57 24.29 -35.72
CA LEU A 71 10.36 24.17 -34.89
C LEU A 71 9.98 22.71 -34.65
N VAL A 72 9.95 21.88 -35.71
CA VAL A 72 9.65 20.44 -35.59
C VAL A 72 10.66 19.75 -34.67
N ASN A 73 11.95 20.07 -34.79
CA ASN A 73 12.98 19.48 -33.92
C ASN A 73 12.81 19.88 -32.46
N SER A 74 12.50 21.16 -32.19
CA SER A 74 12.26 21.59 -30.80
C SER A 74 11.00 21.00 -30.21
N GLN A 75 9.97 20.78 -31.02
CA GLN A 75 8.75 20.08 -30.59
C GLN A 75 9.02 18.61 -30.23
N ALA A 76 9.81 17.91 -31.06
CA ALA A 76 10.23 16.52 -30.77
C ALA A 76 11.09 16.45 -29.51
N SER A 77 11.99 17.44 -29.30
CA SER A 77 12.81 17.52 -28.08
C SER A 77 11.96 17.75 -26.82
N LEU A 78 10.94 18.60 -26.89
CA LEU A 78 10.00 18.81 -25.80
C LEU A 78 9.23 17.53 -25.50
N GLN A 79 8.71 16.86 -26.50
CA GLN A 79 7.98 15.60 -26.34
C GLN A 79 8.85 14.52 -25.67
N SER A 80 10.12 14.40 -26.10
CA SER A 80 11.08 13.47 -25.48
C SER A 80 11.35 13.81 -24.02
N ALA A 81 11.52 15.09 -23.67
CA ALA A 81 11.72 15.53 -22.30
C ALA A 81 10.47 15.28 -21.43
N GLN A 82 9.28 15.49 -21.97
CA GLN A 82 8.02 15.19 -21.28
C GLN A 82 7.91 13.69 -20.97
N ALA A 83 8.21 12.82 -21.93
CA ALA A 83 8.22 11.37 -21.72
C ALA A 83 9.22 10.95 -20.64
N THR A 84 10.41 11.56 -20.62
CA THR A 84 11.43 11.33 -19.59
C THR A 84 10.94 11.78 -18.21
N TYR A 85 10.30 12.94 -18.13
CA TYR A 85 9.73 13.44 -16.87
C TYR A 85 8.61 12.52 -16.35
N GLU A 86 7.70 12.08 -17.20
CA GLU A 86 6.63 11.13 -16.81
C GLU A 86 7.20 9.80 -16.28
N ALA A 87 8.25 9.29 -16.92
CA ALA A 87 8.92 8.07 -16.44
C ALA A 87 9.58 8.28 -15.08
N ALA A 88 10.26 9.42 -14.87
CA ALA A 88 10.89 9.76 -13.59
C ALA A 88 9.84 9.98 -12.48
N ARG A 89 8.71 10.60 -12.81
CA ARG A 89 7.58 10.80 -11.89
C ARG A 89 6.99 9.45 -11.46
N ALA A 90 6.76 8.55 -12.41
CA ALA A 90 6.28 7.20 -12.10
C ALA A 90 7.24 6.44 -11.16
N ALA A 91 8.56 6.58 -11.37
CA ALA A 91 9.55 6.01 -10.46
C ALA A 91 9.47 6.61 -9.04
N ALA A 92 9.22 7.92 -8.91
CA ALA A 92 9.00 8.57 -7.61
C ALA A 92 7.71 8.08 -6.92
N ASP A 93 6.64 7.84 -7.68
CA ASP A 93 5.39 7.31 -7.14
C ASP A 93 5.56 5.86 -6.62
N VAL A 94 6.33 5.03 -7.32
CA VAL A 94 6.70 3.67 -6.85
C VAL A 94 7.51 3.75 -5.55
N ALA A 95 8.49 4.66 -5.47
CA ALA A 95 9.30 4.84 -4.26
C ALA A 95 8.45 5.38 -3.09
N ARG A 96 7.47 6.24 -3.35
CA ARG A 96 6.50 6.72 -2.35
C ARG A 96 5.67 5.56 -1.81
N LYS A 97 5.12 4.74 -2.70
CA LYS A 97 4.36 3.55 -2.31
C LYS A 97 5.19 2.62 -1.42
N ALA A 98 6.46 2.38 -1.78
CA ALA A 98 7.38 1.58 -0.97
C ALA A 98 7.63 2.18 0.43
N LEU A 99 7.62 3.51 0.56
CA LEU A 99 7.68 4.19 1.86
C LEU A 99 6.38 4.02 2.64
N ASP A 100 5.22 4.19 2.00
CA ASP A 100 3.92 4.01 2.64
C ASP A 100 3.75 2.58 3.17
N ASP A 101 4.28 1.58 2.46
CA ASP A 101 4.24 0.17 2.85
C ASP A 101 5.13 -0.16 4.05
N THR A 102 6.00 0.77 4.52
CA THR A 102 6.71 0.61 5.80
C THR A 102 5.79 0.78 7.01
N VAL A 103 4.60 1.33 6.84
CA VAL A 103 3.60 1.48 7.89
C VAL A 103 2.56 0.36 7.76
N LEU A 104 2.70 -0.65 8.59
CA LEU A 104 1.81 -1.81 8.58
C LEU A 104 0.47 -1.45 9.24
N ARG A 105 -0.63 -1.71 8.52
CA ARG A 105 -1.99 -1.43 8.99
C ARG A 105 -2.84 -2.70 8.94
N SER A 106 -3.74 -2.84 9.89
CA SER A 106 -4.72 -3.92 9.84
C SER A 106 -5.73 -3.67 8.69
N PRO A 107 -5.94 -4.63 7.78
CA PRO A 107 -6.95 -4.51 6.72
C PRO A 107 -8.37 -4.65 7.25
N ILE A 108 -8.57 -5.30 8.39
CA ILE A 108 -9.86 -5.58 9.00
C ILE A 108 -9.92 -5.07 10.44
N ALA A 109 -11.12 -4.89 10.97
CA ALA A 109 -11.35 -4.78 12.40
C ALA A 109 -11.43 -6.20 12.99
N GLY A 110 -10.88 -6.40 14.19
CA GLY A 110 -10.89 -7.72 14.83
C GLY A 110 -10.02 -7.75 16.06
N GLN A 111 -9.57 -8.94 16.41
CA GLN A 111 -8.72 -9.19 17.56
C GLN A 111 -7.42 -9.87 17.11
N VAL A 112 -6.30 -9.50 17.73
CA VAL A 112 -5.00 -10.14 17.47
C VAL A 112 -5.06 -11.58 18.00
N ALA A 113 -5.06 -12.54 17.09
CA ALA A 113 -5.04 -13.95 17.42
C ALA A 113 -3.64 -14.43 17.80
N GLN A 114 -2.63 -13.98 17.03
CA GLN A 114 -1.25 -14.38 17.25
C GLN A 114 -0.28 -13.28 16.84
N ARG A 115 0.81 -13.15 17.60
CA ARG A 115 1.96 -12.32 17.26
C ARG A 115 3.07 -13.21 16.69
N LEU A 116 3.40 -13.01 15.41
CA LEU A 116 4.36 -13.86 14.66
C LEU A 116 5.75 -13.26 14.57
N ALA A 117 5.90 -11.96 14.89
CA ALA A 117 7.18 -11.26 14.85
C ALA A 117 7.45 -10.48 16.13
N GLN A 118 8.72 -10.16 16.39
CA GLN A 118 9.13 -9.38 17.57
C GLN A 118 9.69 -8.01 17.17
N PRO A 119 9.54 -6.97 18.01
CA PRO A 119 10.22 -5.70 17.81
C PRO A 119 11.73 -5.89 17.70
N GLY A 120 12.36 -5.20 16.75
CA GLY A 120 13.79 -5.34 16.45
C GLY A 120 14.13 -6.46 15.48
N GLU A 121 13.18 -7.31 15.12
CA GLU A 121 13.39 -8.40 14.16
C GLU A 121 13.49 -7.84 12.73
N ARG A 122 14.40 -8.41 11.94
CA ARG A 122 14.55 -8.05 10.54
C ARG A 122 13.55 -8.82 9.68
N MET A 123 12.56 -8.12 9.18
CA MET A 123 11.50 -8.70 8.36
C MET A 123 11.92 -8.85 6.90
N ALA A 124 11.62 -10.02 6.33
CA ALA A 124 11.67 -10.22 4.88
C ALA A 124 10.47 -9.55 4.19
N LEU A 125 10.53 -9.42 2.87
CA LEU A 125 9.33 -9.12 2.09
C LEU A 125 8.29 -10.23 2.35
N ASP A 126 7.03 -9.84 2.54
CA ASP A 126 5.91 -10.74 2.84
C ASP A 126 6.01 -11.50 4.19
N GLY A 127 6.92 -11.08 5.08
CA GLY A 127 7.00 -11.62 6.44
C GLY A 127 5.71 -11.35 7.24
N ARG A 128 5.17 -12.38 7.89
CA ARG A 128 3.99 -12.26 8.72
C ARG A 128 4.33 -11.61 10.05
N VAL A 129 3.58 -10.57 10.44
CA VAL A 129 3.83 -9.82 11.69
C VAL A 129 2.78 -10.15 12.75
N LEU A 130 1.52 -10.10 12.38
CA LEU A 130 0.37 -10.36 13.23
C LEU A 130 -0.68 -11.17 12.46
N GLU A 131 -1.42 -11.98 13.19
CA GLU A 131 -2.65 -12.58 12.72
C GLU A 131 -3.83 -11.88 13.40
N VAL A 132 -4.77 -11.36 12.60
CA VAL A 132 -5.97 -10.68 13.08
C VAL A 132 -7.17 -11.47 12.60
N VAL A 133 -8.06 -11.80 13.53
CA VAL A 133 -9.30 -12.52 13.25
C VAL A 133 -10.51 -11.62 13.50
N ASP A 134 -11.47 -11.67 12.60
CA ASP A 134 -12.78 -11.05 12.81
C ASP A 134 -13.67 -12.01 13.61
N SER A 135 -13.86 -11.69 14.88
CA SER A 135 -14.73 -12.47 15.79
C SER A 135 -16.17 -11.94 15.82
N SER A 136 -16.55 -11.03 14.93
CA SER A 136 -17.93 -10.49 14.88
C SER A 136 -18.95 -11.49 14.36
N ARG A 137 -18.48 -12.49 13.61
CA ARG A 137 -19.29 -13.60 13.11
C ARG A 137 -18.61 -14.90 13.44
N LEU A 138 -19.29 -15.72 14.22
CA LEU A 138 -18.82 -17.05 14.57
C LEU A 138 -19.74 -18.07 13.91
N GLU A 139 -19.14 -19.10 13.33
CA GLU A 139 -19.86 -20.26 12.81
C GLU A 139 -19.54 -21.46 13.69
N LEU A 140 -20.56 -22.20 14.04
CA LEU A 140 -20.43 -23.44 14.79
C LEU A 140 -20.68 -24.63 13.85
N GLU A 141 -19.67 -25.45 13.69
CA GLU A 141 -19.79 -26.70 12.95
C GLU A 141 -20.01 -27.85 13.96
N ALA A 142 -21.19 -28.45 13.90
CA ALA A 142 -21.54 -29.57 14.74
C ALA A 142 -21.67 -30.85 13.93
N LEU A 143 -20.93 -31.88 14.30
CA LEU A 143 -21.06 -33.22 13.71
C LEU A 143 -22.23 -33.98 14.36
N LEU A 144 -23.19 -34.33 13.56
CA LEU A 144 -24.38 -35.05 13.99
C LEU A 144 -24.35 -36.49 13.47
N SER A 145 -24.97 -37.40 14.22
CA SER A 145 -25.21 -38.75 13.71
C SER A 145 -26.22 -38.72 12.55
N PRO A 146 -26.16 -39.67 11.60
CA PRO A 146 -27.14 -39.73 10.51
C PRO A 146 -28.61 -39.76 10.97
N ALA A 147 -28.88 -40.32 12.13
CA ALA A 147 -30.22 -40.37 12.70
C ALA A 147 -30.67 -38.99 13.22
N ASP A 148 -29.79 -38.25 13.89
CA ASP A 148 -30.08 -36.93 14.46
C ASP A 148 -30.18 -35.85 13.35
N SER A 149 -29.42 -36.01 12.25
CA SER A 149 -29.45 -35.08 11.13
C SER A 149 -30.84 -34.97 10.45
N LEU A 150 -31.66 -36.03 10.52
CA LEU A 150 -33.01 -36.01 9.97
C LEU A 150 -33.95 -35.07 10.71
N ALA A 151 -33.68 -34.77 11.99
CA ALA A 151 -34.49 -33.90 12.83
C ALA A 151 -34.09 -32.41 12.71
N VAL A 152 -32.93 -32.09 12.14
CA VAL A 152 -32.40 -30.70 12.02
C VAL A 152 -32.94 -30.04 10.77
N ARG A 153 -33.43 -28.81 10.90
CA ARG A 153 -33.95 -27.99 9.79
C ARG A 153 -33.38 -26.60 9.83
N VAL A 154 -33.19 -26.00 8.64
CA VAL A 154 -32.78 -24.61 8.50
C VAL A 154 -33.76 -23.69 9.24
N GLY A 155 -33.23 -22.78 10.06
CA GLY A 155 -33.99 -21.83 10.87
C GLY A 155 -34.41 -22.37 12.25
N GLN A 156 -34.01 -23.58 12.62
CA GLN A 156 -34.22 -24.14 13.95
C GLN A 156 -33.32 -23.43 14.96
N LYS A 157 -33.85 -23.11 16.14
CA LYS A 157 -33.05 -22.54 17.24
C LYS A 157 -32.12 -23.61 17.82
N ALA A 158 -30.86 -23.28 17.95
CA ALA A 158 -29.89 -24.10 18.67
C ALA A 158 -29.50 -23.41 19.98
N GLN A 159 -29.29 -24.18 21.01
CA GLN A 159 -28.80 -23.69 22.29
C GLN A 159 -27.39 -24.26 22.50
N LEU A 160 -26.42 -23.37 22.69
CA LEU A 160 -25.03 -23.73 22.92
C LEU A 160 -24.69 -23.52 24.40
N GLU A 161 -24.27 -24.58 25.06
CA GLU A 161 -23.72 -24.51 26.41
C GLU A 161 -22.19 -24.61 26.34
N LEU A 162 -21.51 -23.57 26.80
CA LEU A 162 -20.07 -23.56 26.90
C LEU A 162 -19.66 -23.93 28.33
N GLU A 163 -18.82 -24.95 28.44
CA GLU A 163 -18.29 -25.39 29.74
C GLU A 163 -17.51 -24.25 30.40
N GLY A 164 -17.92 -23.80 31.56
CA GLY A 164 -17.34 -22.65 32.27
C GLY A 164 -18.01 -21.29 32.03
N SER A 165 -18.94 -21.14 31.10
CA SER A 165 -19.76 -19.94 30.92
C SER A 165 -21.13 -20.07 31.54
N LYS A 166 -21.56 -19.05 32.32
CA LYS A 166 -22.93 -18.97 32.88
C LYS A 166 -23.94 -18.33 31.92
N GLN A 167 -23.52 -17.96 30.71
CA GLN A 167 -24.37 -17.34 29.69
C GLN A 167 -24.52 -18.29 28.51
N GLY A 168 -25.76 -18.74 28.27
CA GLY A 168 -26.12 -19.41 27.02
C GLY A 168 -26.11 -18.42 25.85
N VAL A 169 -25.55 -18.81 24.72
CA VAL A 169 -25.61 -18.07 23.45
C VAL A 169 -26.75 -18.65 22.63
N THR A 170 -27.66 -17.80 22.15
CA THR A 170 -28.85 -18.19 21.36
C THR A 170 -28.65 -17.84 19.90
#